data_50b5a10ebf95cf293c1df26c6f02ca1d
#
_entry.id   50b5a10ebf95cf293c1df26c6f02ca1d
#
_cell.length_a   1.000
_cell.length_b   1.000
_cell.length_c   1.000
_cell.angle_alpha   90.00
_cell.angle_beta   90.00
_cell.angle_gamma   90.00
#
_symmetry.space_group_name_H-M   'P 1'
#
loop_
_entity.id
_entity.type
_entity.pdbx_description
1 polymer ?
#
loop_
_entity_poly.entity_id
_entity_poly.type
_entity_poly.pdbx_seq_one_letter_code
_entity_poly.pdbx_strand_id
1 'polypeptide(L)'
;MSTATGKPKVSAIVPAYNSACYIGQAVESILNQTYPDCEIIVVDDGSTDDTRSVLQPYCSRIRYIYQENQGVAAARNRGLQEARGELIAFLDHDDFFLPDKLAAQVACFEAQPQLGIVHSGWRRVDWRGEPLGDVKPWQKAPNLDLEDWVRWKPILLSAMMFRREWLERAGGLDTRFQQACDLDLALRLTLMGCQSTWLHQITVCYREHDRNESRKTPLQAQESWTVLDQFLALPRIPQPIHQLESHYRYYTLVWSAWRLYHTGYISEMVPYLEKSLSYTPYSLTKTVSDWLKNFMRYTSECGGELDVFSLSNSRDWQQLMNDLLKF
;
A
#
# COMPACT_ATOMS: atom_id res chain seq x y z
N MET A 1 -3.72 36.25 12.09
CA MET A 1 -4.88 35.64 11.45
C MET A 1 -4.84 36.02 9.98
N SER A 2 -4.29 35.19 9.14
CA SER A 2 -4.24 35.41 7.67
C SER A 2 -5.45 34.73 7.07
N THR A 3 -6.41 35.48 6.58
CA THR A 3 -7.49 34.95 5.73
C THR A 3 -6.94 34.73 4.34
N ALA A 4 -6.29 33.59 4.16
CA ALA A 4 -5.92 33.13 2.83
C ALA A 4 -7.21 32.79 2.07
N THR A 5 -7.64 33.69 1.18
CA THR A 5 -8.77 33.50 0.24
C THR A 5 -8.40 32.62 -0.95
N GLY A 6 -7.31 31.87 -0.88
CA GLY A 6 -6.82 30.94 -1.88
C GLY A 6 -7.24 29.49 -1.60
N LYS A 7 -7.18 28.64 -2.66
CA LYS A 7 -7.31 27.20 -2.47
C LYS A 7 -6.11 26.68 -1.69
N PRO A 8 -6.27 25.68 -0.77
CA PRO A 8 -5.16 25.10 -0.05
C PRO A 8 -4.20 24.41 -1.03
N LYS A 9 -2.90 24.37 -0.68
CA LYS A 9 -1.92 23.66 -1.52
C LYS A 9 -2.08 22.14 -1.40
N VAL A 10 -2.35 21.65 -0.19
CA VAL A 10 -2.49 20.22 0.10
C VAL A 10 -3.89 19.91 0.63
N SER A 11 -4.48 18.81 0.17
CA SER A 11 -5.62 18.16 0.82
C SER A 11 -5.16 16.84 1.42
N ALA A 12 -5.21 16.73 2.74
CA ALA A 12 -4.99 15.47 3.46
C ALA A 12 -6.33 14.76 3.61
N ILE A 13 -6.42 13.52 3.09
CA ILE A 13 -7.64 12.71 3.06
C ILE A 13 -7.47 11.53 4.00
N VAL A 14 -8.37 11.40 4.97
CA VAL A 14 -8.38 10.33 5.97
C VAL A 14 -9.66 9.51 5.80
N PRO A 15 -9.61 8.32 5.19
CA PRO A 15 -10.73 7.39 5.22
C PRO A 15 -10.87 6.79 6.61
N ALA A 16 -12.08 6.71 7.14
CA ALA A 16 -12.36 6.22 8.48
C ALA A 16 -13.51 5.21 8.45
N TYR A 17 -13.33 4.08 9.11
CA TYR A 17 -14.39 3.11 9.39
C TYR A 17 -14.11 2.40 10.71
N ASN A 18 -14.99 2.57 11.70
CA ASN A 18 -14.81 2.02 13.06
C ASN A 18 -13.42 2.33 13.64
N SER A 19 -13.04 3.62 13.62
CA SER A 19 -11.68 4.13 13.81
C SER A 19 -11.46 4.85 15.14
N ALA A 20 -12.40 4.75 16.08
CA ALA A 20 -12.38 5.51 17.34
C ALA A 20 -11.07 5.43 18.11
N CYS A 21 -10.34 4.29 18.01
CA CYS A 21 -9.11 4.06 18.75
C CYS A 21 -7.95 4.98 18.31
N TYR A 22 -7.84 5.32 17.02
CA TYR A 22 -6.64 5.93 16.45
C TYR A 22 -6.88 7.21 15.66
N ILE A 23 -8.11 7.45 15.18
CA ILE A 23 -8.45 8.57 14.30
C ILE A 23 -8.08 9.95 14.89
N GLY A 24 -8.16 10.10 16.21
CA GLY A 24 -7.74 11.33 16.90
C GLY A 24 -6.27 11.63 16.64
N GLN A 25 -5.39 10.63 16.84
CA GLN A 25 -3.95 10.79 16.61
C GLN A 25 -3.64 11.04 15.13
N ALA A 26 -4.32 10.36 14.20
CA ALA A 26 -4.16 10.59 12.78
C ALA A 26 -4.46 12.06 12.41
N VAL A 27 -5.60 12.60 12.85
CA VAL A 27 -6.00 14.00 12.63
C VAL A 27 -5.02 14.97 13.29
N GLU A 28 -4.63 14.73 14.55
CA GLU A 28 -3.64 15.56 15.25
C GLU A 28 -2.30 15.61 14.53
N SER A 29 -1.85 14.51 13.96
CA SER A 29 -0.59 14.44 13.23
C SER A 29 -0.59 15.33 11.97
N ILE A 30 -1.75 15.52 11.33
CA ILE A 30 -1.89 16.44 10.20
C ILE A 30 -1.98 17.89 10.71
N LEU A 31 -2.74 18.13 11.78
CA LEU A 31 -2.89 19.45 12.37
C LEU A 31 -1.58 20.05 12.90
N ASN A 32 -0.64 19.16 13.28
CA ASN A 32 0.68 19.52 13.82
C ASN A 32 1.80 19.51 12.76
N GLN A 33 1.46 19.46 11.46
CA GLN A 33 2.45 19.56 10.40
C GLN A 33 3.10 20.95 10.38
N THR A 34 4.39 21.01 10.05
CA THR A 34 5.12 22.27 9.88
C THR A 34 4.69 23.04 8.63
N TYR A 35 3.98 22.41 7.70
CA TYR A 35 3.40 23.02 6.51
C TYR A 35 1.95 23.45 6.76
N PRO A 36 1.64 24.78 6.79
CA PRO A 36 0.36 25.26 7.26
C PRO A 36 -0.76 25.26 6.20
N ASP A 37 -0.42 25.24 4.90
CA ASP A 37 -1.40 25.38 3.82
C ASP A 37 -2.00 24.01 3.43
N CYS A 38 -2.75 23.43 4.37
CA CYS A 38 -3.35 22.11 4.25
C CYS A 38 -4.80 22.12 4.76
N GLU A 39 -5.73 21.60 3.98
CA GLU A 39 -7.06 21.19 4.45
C GLU A 39 -7.08 19.73 4.85
N ILE A 40 -7.94 19.38 5.79
CA ILE A 40 -8.11 18.00 6.26
C ILE A 40 -9.53 17.55 5.94
N ILE A 41 -9.65 16.44 5.22
CA ILE A 41 -10.93 15.82 4.84
C ILE A 41 -10.98 14.44 5.48
N VAL A 42 -11.89 14.24 6.41
CA VAL A 42 -12.17 12.92 7.00
C VAL A 42 -13.44 12.39 6.37
N VAL A 43 -13.34 11.23 5.73
CA VAL A 43 -14.48 10.54 5.14
C VAL A 43 -14.82 9.33 6.01
N ASP A 44 -15.90 9.44 6.76
CA ASP A 44 -16.45 8.37 7.58
C ASP A 44 -17.31 7.46 6.73
N ASP A 45 -16.82 6.27 6.47
CA ASP A 45 -17.42 5.25 5.60
C ASP A 45 -18.41 4.36 6.39
N GLY A 46 -19.33 4.99 7.12
CA GLY A 46 -20.43 4.31 7.82
C GLY A 46 -20.02 3.70 9.17
N SER A 47 -19.16 4.37 9.94
CA SER A 47 -18.79 3.92 11.28
C SER A 47 -19.99 3.74 12.21
N THR A 48 -19.94 2.69 13.02
CA THR A 48 -20.95 2.34 14.04
C THR A 48 -20.40 2.44 15.47
N ASP A 49 -19.09 2.76 15.61
CA ASP A 49 -18.42 3.00 16.88
C ASP A 49 -18.39 4.50 17.22
N ASP A 50 -17.60 4.89 18.21
CA ASP A 50 -17.45 6.26 18.67
C ASP A 50 -16.60 7.16 17.76
N THR A 51 -16.27 6.75 16.52
CA THR A 51 -15.44 7.54 15.58
C THR A 51 -15.90 8.98 15.45
N ARG A 52 -17.21 9.21 15.25
CA ARG A 52 -17.77 10.54 15.12
C ARG A 52 -17.60 11.37 16.41
N SER A 53 -17.77 10.74 17.56
CA SER A 53 -17.62 11.41 18.86
C SER A 53 -16.18 11.84 19.12
N VAL A 54 -15.21 10.98 18.76
CA VAL A 54 -13.76 11.28 18.85
C VAL A 54 -13.37 12.46 17.95
N LEU A 55 -14.02 12.62 16.79
CA LEU A 55 -13.76 13.70 15.85
C LEU A 55 -14.41 15.04 16.25
N GLN A 56 -15.35 15.05 17.19
CA GLN A 56 -16.08 16.27 17.63
C GLN A 56 -15.17 17.45 17.98
N PRO A 57 -14.07 17.29 18.75
CA PRO A 57 -13.17 18.39 19.10
C PRO A 57 -12.49 19.05 17.90
N TYR A 58 -12.41 18.36 16.77
CA TYR A 58 -11.71 18.81 15.56
C TYR A 58 -12.64 19.41 14.49
N CYS A 59 -13.97 19.43 14.71
CA CYS A 59 -14.98 19.82 13.70
C CYS A 59 -14.78 21.21 13.08
N SER A 60 -14.16 22.16 13.81
CA SER A 60 -13.85 23.49 13.28
C SER A 60 -12.60 23.52 12.38
N ARG A 61 -11.80 22.46 12.38
CA ARG A 61 -10.49 22.38 11.70
C ARG A 61 -10.44 21.31 10.61
N ILE A 62 -11.44 20.42 10.55
CA ILE A 62 -11.55 19.35 9.56
C ILE A 62 -12.86 19.48 8.78
N ARG A 63 -12.87 18.95 7.58
CA ARG A 63 -14.10 18.73 6.82
C ARG A 63 -14.50 17.26 7.00
N TYR A 64 -15.52 17.05 7.84
CA TYR A 64 -16.09 15.72 8.09
C TYR A 64 -17.18 15.42 7.07
N ILE A 65 -17.11 14.25 6.44
CA ILE A 65 -18.05 13.75 5.45
C ILE A 65 -18.47 12.35 5.88
N TYR A 66 -19.76 12.11 5.98
CA TYR A 66 -20.31 10.80 6.23
C TYR A 66 -20.86 10.19 4.93
N GLN A 67 -20.65 8.89 4.74
CA GLN A 67 -21.29 8.09 3.71
C GLN A 67 -21.69 6.70 4.28
N GLU A 68 -22.62 6.01 3.64
CA GLU A 68 -22.83 4.58 3.90
C GLU A 68 -21.59 3.80 3.47
N ASN A 69 -21.30 2.69 4.16
CA ASN A 69 -20.08 1.91 3.91
C ASN A 69 -20.01 1.39 2.47
N GLN A 70 -18.98 1.80 1.76
CA GLN A 70 -18.66 1.42 0.38
C GLN A 70 -17.20 0.95 0.22
N GLY A 71 -16.46 0.87 1.32
CA GLY A 71 -15.06 0.45 1.36
C GLY A 71 -14.06 1.58 1.18
N VAL A 72 -12.81 1.29 1.57
CA VAL A 72 -11.74 2.29 1.69
C VAL A 72 -11.43 3.02 0.38
N ALA A 73 -11.49 2.34 -0.77
CA ALA A 73 -11.26 2.96 -2.08
C ALA A 73 -12.36 4.00 -2.41
N ALA A 74 -13.63 3.68 -2.10
CA ALA A 74 -14.74 4.61 -2.28
C ALA A 74 -14.62 5.82 -1.34
N ALA A 75 -14.24 5.60 -0.08
CA ALA A 75 -14.02 6.70 0.88
C ALA A 75 -12.88 7.62 0.43
N ARG A 76 -11.75 7.07 -0.06
CA ARG A 76 -10.64 7.86 -0.62
C ARG A 76 -11.08 8.64 -1.86
N ASN A 77 -11.85 8.04 -2.77
CA ASN A 77 -12.40 8.70 -3.95
C ASN A 77 -13.37 9.83 -3.56
N ARG A 78 -14.21 9.62 -2.56
CA ARG A 78 -15.08 10.67 -2.04
C ARG A 78 -14.26 11.85 -1.50
N GLY A 79 -13.20 11.57 -0.74
CA GLY A 79 -12.27 12.59 -0.27
C GLY A 79 -11.60 13.34 -1.43
N LEU A 80 -11.17 12.62 -2.48
CA LEU A 80 -10.57 13.22 -3.67
C LEU A 80 -11.54 14.16 -4.42
N GLN A 81 -12.80 13.79 -4.55
CA GLN A 81 -13.85 14.63 -5.16
C GLN A 81 -14.08 15.93 -4.40
N GLU A 82 -13.93 15.89 -3.09
CA GLU A 82 -14.13 17.03 -2.19
C GLU A 82 -12.87 17.88 -2.00
N ALA A 83 -11.71 17.35 -2.39
CA ALA A 83 -10.41 18.00 -2.26
C ALA A 83 -10.30 19.25 -3.14
N ARG A 84 -9.70 20.30 -2.56
CA ARG A 84 -9.45 21.59 -3.24
C ARG A 84 -7.96 21.82 -3.50
N GLY A 85 -7.10 21.10 -2.79
CA GLY A 85 -5.65 21.19 -2.91
C GLY A 85 -5.13 20.74 -4.27
N GLU A 86 -4.01 21.31 -4.68
CA GLU A 86 -3.25 20.85 -5.85
C GLU A 86 -2.59 19.47 -5.61
N LEU A 87 -2.21 19.23 -4.36
CA LEU A 87 -1.56 18.02 -3.92
C LEU A 87 -2.48 17.24 -2.98
N ILE A 88 -2.44 15.91 -3.10
CA ILE A 88 -3.24 14.98 -2.27
C ILE A 88 -2.30 14.13 -1.45
N ALA A 89 -2.51 14.10 -0.14
CA ALA A 89 -1.88 13.17 0.80
C ALA A 89 -2.97 12.29 1.42
N PHE A 90 -2.87 10.98 1.26
CA PHE A 90 -3.72 10.05 1.99
C PHE A 90 -3.07 9.71 3.34
N LEU A 91 -3.90 9.50 4.36
CA LEU A 91 -3.46 8.97 5.65
C LEU A 91 -4.50 7.96 6.13
N ASP A 92 -4.09 6.73 6.36
CA ASP A 92 -4.97 5.72 6.94
C ASP A 92 -5.22 6.08 8.42
N HIS A 93 -6.43 5.82 8.89
CA HIS A 93 -6.93 6.30 10.18
C HIS A 93 -6.16 5.76 11.39
N ASP A 94 -5.38 4.70 11.23
CA ASP A 94 -4.56 4.06 12.25
C ASP A 94 -3.07 4.47 12.19
N ASP A 95 -2.66 5.15 11.11
CA ASP A 95 -1.33 5.71 10.91
C ASP A 95 -1.22 7.15 11.43
N PHE A 96 0.01 7.70 11.42
CA PHE A 96 0.22 9.12 11.72
C PHE A 96 1.45 9.69 10.99
N PHE A 97 1.35 10.94 10.57
CA PHE A 97 2.43 11.66 9.92
C PHE A 97 3.49 12.11 10.92
N LEU A 98 4.76 12.09 10.49
CA LEU A 98 5.82 12.82 11.17
C LEU A 98 5.76 14.32 10.81
N PRO A 99 6.25 15.22 11.69
CA PRO A 99 5.96 16.66 11.61
C PRO A 99 6.29 17.34 10.27
N ASP A 100 7.34 16.91 9.58
CA ASP A 100 7.86 17.58 8.37
C ASP A 100 7.41 16.93 7.05
N LYS A 101 6.53 15.94 7.11
CA LYS A 101 6.12 15.18 5.90
C LYS A 101 5.59 16.08 4.80
N LEU A 102 4.61 16.91 5.09
CA LEU A 102 3.98 17.74 4.07
C LEU A 102 4.97 18.77 3.51
N ALA A 103 5.74 19.43 4.35
CA ALA A 103 6.74 20.41 3.92
C ALA A 103 7.80 19.79 3.01
N ALA A 104 8.34 18.63 3.39
CA ALA A 104 9.38 17.97 2.64
C ALA A 104 8.88 17.45 1.27
N GLN A 105 7.67 16.88 1.21
CA GLN A 105 7.11 16.39 -0.05
C GLN A 105 6.67 17.54 -0.97
N VAL A 106 6.09 18.62 -0.44
CA VAL A 106 5.75 19.82 -1.23
C VAL A 106 7.01 20.41 -1.87
N ALA A 107 8.11 20.53 -1.11
CA ALA A 107 9.39 21.04 -1.64
C ALA A 107 9.90 20.20 -2.84
N CYS A 108 9.69 18.87 -2.86
CA CYS A 108 10.03 18.03 -4.01
C CYS A 108 9.19 18.41 -5.25
N PHE A 109 7.88 18.64 -5.09
CA PHE A 109 7.02 19.05 -6.19
C PHE A 109 7.33 20.46 -6.73
N GLU A 110 7.76 21.36 -5.84
CA GLU A 110 8.20 22.71 -6.22
C GLU A 110 9.51 22.68 -6.99
N ALA A 111 10.47 21.86 -6.53
CA ALA A 111 11.76 21.69 -7.19
C ALA A 111 11.63 20.97 -8.56
N GLN A 112 10.64 20.09 -8.72
CA GLN A 112 10.44 19.27 -9.92
C GLN A 112 8.96 19.28 -10.34
N PRO A 113 8.51 20.30 -11.09
CA PRO A 113 7.10 20.48 -11.45
C PRO A 113 6.48 19.35 -12.27
N GLN A 114 7.31 18.55 -12.95
CA GLN A 114 6.88 17.40 -13.76
C GLN A 114 6.46 16.19 -12.94
N LEU A 115 6.80 16.14 -11.64
CA LEU A 115 6.46 15.01 -10.77
C LEU A 115 4.96 14.91 -10.56
N GLY A 116 4.46 13.69 -10.64
CA GLY A 116 3.08 13.35 -10.26
C GLY A 116 3.01 12.64 -8.90
N ILE A 117 4.09 11.98 -8.46
CA ILE A 117 4.15 11.25 -7.20
C ILE A 117 5.47 11.56 -6.48
N VAL A 118 5.40 11.85 -5.18
CA VAL A 118 6.54 11.84 -4.27
C VAL A 118 6.29 10.78 -3.21
N HIS A 119 7.16 9.80 -3.12
CA HIS A 119 7.08 8.72 -2.15
C HIS A 119 8.20 8.81 -1.13
N SER A 120 7.98 8.30 0.08
CA SER A 120 8.96 8.32 1.18
C SER A 120 9.04 6.95 1.87
N GLY A 121 9.95 6.81 2.82
CA GLY A 121 9.95 5.67 3.72
C GLY A 121 8.98 5.85 4.88
N TRP A 122 8.83 4.78 5.65
CA TRP A 122 7.95 4.77 6.82
C TRP A 122 8.59 4.03 7.98
N ARG A 123 8.13 4.37 9.18
CA ARG A 123 8.44 3.67 10.43
C ARG A 123 7.32 2.71 10.76
N ARG A 124 7.64 1.45 11.01
CA ARG A 124 6.71 0.52 11.64
C ARG A 124 6.64 0.82 13.12
N VAL A 125 5.44 0.87 13.67
CA VAL A 125 5.21 1.07 15.10
C VAL A 125 4.20 0.04 15.59
N ASP A 126 4.27 -0.30 16.89
CA ASP A 126 3.27 -1.16 17.51
C ASP A 126 1.93 -0.43 17.73
N TRP A 127 0.97 -1.13 18.33
CA TRP A 127 -0.35 -0.57 18.63
C TRP A 127 -0.32 0.65 19.58
N ARG A 128 0.75 0.84 20.34
CA ARG A 128 0.99 2.01 21.22
C ARG A 128 1.69 3.15 20.49
N GLY A 129 2.27 2.90 19.33
CA GLY A 129 3.08 3.86 18.59
C GLY A 129 4.58 3.74 18.87
N GLU A 130 5.03 2.69 19.58
CA GLU A 130 6.44 2.45 19.84
C GLU A 130 7.15 1.89 18.58
N PRO A 131 8.36 2.37 18.26
CA PRO A 131 9.06 1.98 17.04
C PRO A 131 9.42 0.49 16.99
N LEU A 132 9.09 -0.16 15.86
CA LEU A 132 9.49 -1.52 15.52
C LEU A 132 10.63 -1.57 14.49
N GLY A 133 10.78 -0.53 13.65
CA GLY A 133 11.82 -0.44 12.64
C GLY A 133 11.45 0.47 11.48
N ASP A 134 12.45 0.89 10.73
CA ASP A 134 12.29 1.77 9.58
C ASP A 134 12.34 0.99 8.26
N VAL A 135 11.41 1.28 7.36
CA VAL A 135 11.36 0.75 6.00
C VAL A 135 11.82 1.83 5.04
N LYS A 136 12.85 1.50 4.26
CA LYS A 136 13.50 2.39 3.28
C LYS A 136 13.40 1.78 1.89
N PRO A 137 12.24 1.90 1.20
CA PRO A 137 11.96 1.15 -0.03
C PRO A 137 12.90 1.49 -1.19
N TRP A 138 13.47 2.70 -1.22
CA TRP A 138 14.45 3.13 -2.24
C TRP A 138 15.71 2.27 -2.31
N GLN A 139 15.98 1.45 -1.28
CA GLN A 139 17.09 0.49 -1.30
C GLN A 139 16.83 -0.69 -2.26
N LYS A 140 15.57 -1.01 -2.53
CA LYS A 140 15.14 -2.11 -3.42
C LYS A 140 14.61 -1.61 -4.76
N ALA A 141 13.89 -0.51 -4.75
CA ALA A 141 13.24 0.11 -5.89
C ALA A 141 13.77 1.55 -6.09
N PRO A 142 15.02 1.74 -6.55
CA PRO A 142 15.68 3.05 -6.51
C PRO A 142 15.10 4.06 -7.51
N ASN A 143 14.54 3.60 -8.64
CA ASN A 143 14.13 4.48 -9.72
C ASN A 143 12.65 4.88 -9.68
N LEU A 144 11.80 4.07 -9.01
CA LEU A 144 10.32 4.20 -9.08
C LEU A 144 9.78 4.28 -10.52
N ASP A 145 10.43 3.60 -11.43
CA ASP A 145 9.93 3.41 -12.79
C ASP A 145 8.89 2.28 -12.85
N LEU A 146 8.37 2.01 -14.03
CA LEU A 146 7.35 0.98 -14.21
C LEU A 146 7.86 -0.41 -13.80
N GLU A 147 9.14 -0.72 -14.04
CA GLU A 147 9.73 -2.00 -13.63
C GLU A 147 9.77 -2.12 -12.10
N ASP A 148 10.21 -1.08 -11.41
CA ASP A 148 10.24 -1.05 -9.96
C ASP A 148 8.83 -1.23 -9.36
N TRP A 149 7.82 -0.56 -9.92
CA TRP A 149 6.43 -0.72 -9.45
C TRP A 149 5.88 -2.13 -9.66
N VAL A 150 6.14 -2.74 -10.82
CA VAL A 150 5.69 -4.12 -11.10
C VAL A 150 6.43 -5.15 -10.24
N ARG A 151 7.74 -4.96 -10.07
CA ARG A 151 8.63 -5.93 -9.43
C ARG A 151 8.55 -5.89 -7.91
N TRP A 152 8.69 -4.69 -7.33
CA TRP A 152 8.88 -4.53 -5.88
C TRP A 152 7.63 -4.08 -5.15
N LYS A 153 6.70 -3.44 -5.85
CA LYS A 153 5.44 -2.92 -5.30
C LYS A 153 5.65 -2.16 -3.98
N PRO A 154 6.53 -1.14 -3.96
CA PRO A 154 6.90 -0.45 -2.72
C PRO A 154 5.79 0.53 -2.31
N ILE A 155 4.60 0.04 -1.97
CA ILE A 155 3.40 0.86 -1.82
C ILE A 155 3.01 0.98 -0.36
N LEU A 156 2.85 2.21 0.09
CA LEU A 156 2.14 2.64 1.29
C LEU A 156 1.54 4.02 1.00
N LEU A 157 0.22 4.10 0.79
CA LEU A 157 -0.44 5.36 0.43
C LEU A 157 -0.18 6.46 1.45
N SER A 158 -0.15 6.14 2.75
CA SER A 158 0.18 7.10 3.82
C SER A 158 1.58 7.72 3.67
N ALA A 159 2.52 7.06 2.95
CA ALA A 159 3.86 7.59 2.67
C ALA A 159 3.96 8.38 1.36
N MET A 160 2.91 8.35 0.54
CA MET A 160 2.87 8.99 -0.77
C MET A 160 2.17 10.34 -0.72
N MET A 161 2.54 11.22 -1.67
CA MET A 161 1.80 12.42 -2.01
C MET A 161 1.67 12.48 -3.53
N PHE A 162 0.53 12.93 -4.02
CA PHE A 162 0.17 12.91 -5.42
C PHE A 162 -0.19 14.31 -5.91
N ARG A 163 0.14 14.64 -7.15
CA ARG A 163 -0.49 15.75 -7.82
C ARG A 163 -1.91 15.34 -8.19
N ARG A 164 -2.91 16.11 -7.76
CA ARG A 164 -4.35 15.80 -7.88
C ARG A 164 -4.76 15.48 -9.31
N GLU A 165 -4.26 16.25 -10.29
CA GLU A 165 -4.58 16.02 -11.71
C GLU A 165 -4.28 14.59 -12.19
N TRP A 166 -3.24 13.93 -11.66
CA TRP A 166 -2.91 12.56 -12.03
C TRP A 166 -3.92 11.56 -11.48
N LEU A 167 -4.39 11.77 -10.24
CA LEU A 167 -5.45 10.95 -9.65
C LEU A 167 -6.76 11.12 -10.42
N GLU A 168 -7.12 12.35 -10.80
CA GLU A 168 -8.31 12.65 -11.60
C GLU A 168 -8.23 12.01 -13.00
N ARG A 169 -7.08 12.13 -13.67
CA ARG A 169 -6.84 11.50 -14.98
C ARG A 169 -6.90 9.98 -14.93
N ALA A 170 -6.47 9.38 -13.83
CA ALA A 170 -6.56 7.94 -13.60
C ALA A 170 -7.99 7.49 -13.24
N GLY A 171 -8.93 8.40 -12.95
CA GLY A 171 -10.28 8.09 -12.49
C GLY A 171 -10.35 7.68 -11.03
N GLY A 172 -9.33 8.01 -10.22
CA GLY A 172 -9.23 7.64 -8.80
C GLY A 172 -8.81 6.19 -8.58
N LEU A 173 -9.10 5.69 -7.37
CA LEU A 173 -8.88 4.30 -6.98
C LEU A 173 -9.99 3.39 -7.53
N ASP A 174 -9.65 2.18 -7.93
CA ASP A 174 -10.64 1.19 -8.38
C ASP A 174 -11.36 0.56 -7.18
N THR A 175 -12.65 0.83 -7.05
CA THR A 175 -13.49 0.37 -5.92
C THR A 175 -13.78 -1.14 -5.94
N ARG A 176 -13.42 -1.84 -7.00
CA ARG A 176 -13.51 -3.30 -7.06
C ARG A 176 -12.47 -3.98 -6.17
N PHE A 177 -11.37 -3.27 -5.84
CA PHE A 177 -10.30 -3.77 -5.00
C PHE A 177 -10.34 -3.13 -3.60
N GLN A 178 -10.34 -3.97 -2.57
CA GLN A 178 -10.31 -3.53 -1.18
C GLN A 178 -8.88 -3.47 -0.61
N GLN A 179 -8.04 -4.44 -1.02
CA GLN A 179 -6.67 -4.63 -0.51
C GLN A 179 -5.57 -4.24 -1.50
N ALA A 180 -5.88 -4.15 -2.79
CA ALA A 180 -4.91 -3.87 -3.85
C ALA A 180 -5.28 -2.66 -4.70
N CYS A 181 -6.18 -1.79 -4.24
CA CYS A 181 -6.56 -0.56 -4.96
C CYS A 181 -5.40 0.43 -5.10
N ASP A 182 -4.45 0.42 -4.19
CA ASP A 182 -3.22 1.20 -4.22
C ASP A 182 -2.22 0.66 -5.27
N LEU A 183 -2.07 -0.66 -5.35
CA LEU A 183 -1.25 -1.30 -6.37
C LEU A 183 -1.80 -1.01 -7.77
N ASP A 184 -3.10 -1.19 -7.96
CA ASP A 184 -3.78 -0.88 -9.21
C ASP A 184 -3.56 0.58 -9.63
N LEU A 185 -3.76 1.53 -8.71
CA LEU A 185 -3.56 2.95 -8.95
C LEU A 185 -2.12 3.26 -9.35
N ALA A 186 -1.11 2.75 -8.61
CA ALA A 186 0.29 3.01 -8.89
C ALA A 186 0.71 2.49 -10.27
N LEU A 187 0.27 1.29 -10.65
CA LEU A 187 0.55 0.72 -11.97
C LEU A 187 -0.12 1.53 -13.10
N ARG A 188 -1.39 1.94 -12.93
CA ARG A 188 -2.09 2.77 -13.92
C ARG A 188 -1.41 4.13 -14.09
N LEU A 189 -1.07 4.81 -13.00
CA LEU A 189 -0.40 6.12 -13.04
C LEU A 189 0.94 6.02 -13.76
N THR A 190 1.77 5.04 -13.42
CA THR A 190 3.09 4.88 -14.02
C THR A 190 2.99 4.51 -15.50
N LEU A 191 2.04 3.65 -15.88
CA LEU A 191 1.78 3.32 -17.29
C LEU A 191 1.29 4.53 -18.11
N MET A 192 0.63 5.49 -17.46
CA MET A 192 0.23 6.76 -18.08
C MET A 192 1.39 7.76 -18.20
N GLY A 193 2.60 7.43 -17.75
CA GLY A 193 3.78 8.29 -17.78
C GLY A 193 3.88 9.25 -16.57
N CYS A 194 3.16 8.99 -15.49
CA CYS A 194 3.29 9.75 -14.25
C CYS A 194 4.70 9.55 -13.67
N GLN A 195 5.46 10.63 -13.52
CA GLN A 195 6.81 10.58 -12.96
C GLN A 195 6.76 10.53 -11.44
N SER A 196 7.60 9.67 -10.88
CA SER A 196 7.71 9.45 -9.43
C SER A 196 9.13 9.72 -8.95
N THR A 197 9.28 10.12 -7.69
CA THR A 197 10.60 10.25 -7.05
C THR A 197 10.56 9.84 -5.58
N TRP A 198 11.73 9.49 -5.04
CA TRP A 198 11.93 9.25 -3.62
C TRP A 198 12.31 10.51 -2.86
N LEU A 199 11.60 10.79 -1.79
CA LEU A 199 12.09 11.56 -0.67
C LEU A 199 12.78 10.58 0.29
N HIS A 200 14.12 10.61 0.37
CA HIS A 200 14.90 9.68 1.20
C HIS A 200 14.80 10.00 2.70
N GLN A 201 13.55 10.10 3.19
CA GLN A 201 13.22 10.37 4.59
C GLN A 201 12.11 9.42 5.06
N ILE A 202 12.06 9.17 6.36
CA ILE A 202 10.93 8.53 7.02
C ILE A 202 9.95 9.63 7.39
N THR A 203 8.72 9.56 6.87
CA THR A 203 7.75 10.66 7.02
C THR A 203 6.42 10.24 7.65
N VAL A 204 6.19 8.95 7.82
CA VAL A 204 4.96 8.40 8.37
C VAL A 204 5.27 7.22 9.29
N CYS A 205 4.45 7.04 10.30
CA CYS A 205 4.43 5.86 11.14
C CYS A 205 3.26 4.98 10.72
N TYR A 206 3.59 3.76 10.25
CA TYR A 206 2.64 2.69 9.93
C TYR A 206 2.42 1.84 11.18
N ARG A 207 1.18 1.81 11.66
CA ARG A 207 0.83 1.10 12.89
C ARG A 207 0.45 -0.34 12.63
N GLU A 208 1.04 -1.24 13.42
CA GLU A 208 0.73 -2.67 13.41
C GLU A 208 -0.12 -3.04 14.62
N HIS A 209 -1.32 -3.56 14.36
CA HIS A 209 -2.24 -4.06 15.37
C HIS A 209 -3.10 -5.21 14.79
N ASP A 210 -3.83 -5.93 15.66
CA ASP A 210 -4.56 -7.14 15.26
C ASP A 210 -5.72 -6.89 14.29
N ARG A 211 -6.18 -5.65 14.16
CA ARG A 211 -7.30 -5.26 13.29
C ARG A 211 -6.86 -4.63 11.97
N ASN A 212 -5.55 -4.60 11.65
CA ASN A 212 -5.11 -4.06 10.36
C ASN A 212 -5.77 -4.81 9.20
N GLU A 213 -6.32 -4.06 8.26
CA GLU A 213 -6.90 -4.61 7.03
C GLU A 213 -5.89 -5.45 6.24
N SER A 214 -4.60 -5.09 6.28
CA SER A 214 -3.50 -5.85 5.65
C SER A 214 -3.33 -7.28 6.19
N ARG A 215 -4.01 -7.66 7.28
CA ARG A 215 -4.06 -9.03 7.80
C ARG A 215 -5.11 -9.91 7.11
N LYS A 216 -5.98 -9.35 6.28
CA LYS A 216 -6.89 -10.11 5.40
C LYS A 216 -6.14 -10.69 4.20
N THR A 217 -5.12 -11.48 4.51
CA THR A 217 -4.12 -11.97 3.55
C THR A 217 -4.71 -12.76 2.38
N PRO A 218 -5.72 -13.64 2.53
CA PRO A 218 -6.31 -14.34 1.39
C PRO A 218 -6.88 -13.38 0.34
N LEU A 219 -7.60 -12.35 0.77
CA LEU A 219 -8.13 -11.34 -0.15
C LEU A 219 -7.00 -10.51 -0.79
N GLN A 220 -5.98 -10.11 0.00
CA GLN A 220 -4.82 -9.39 -0.51
C GLN A 220 -4.07 -10.19 -1.58
N ALA A 221 -3.85 -11.49 -1.36
CA ALA A 221 -3.18 -12.37 -2.32
C ALA A 221 -3.99 -12.50 -3.62
N GLN A 222 -5.31 -12.70 -3.50
CA GLN A 222 -6.23 -12.78 -4.64
C GLN A 222 -6.24 -11.49 -5.46
N GLU A 223 -6.42 -10.35 -4.81
CA GLU A 223 -6.50 -9.06 -5.49
C GLU A 223 -5.16 -8.64 -6.10
N SER A 224 -4.04 -8.85 -5.39
CA SER A 224 -2.70 -8.56 -5.92
C SER A 224 -2.39 -9.37 -7.18
N TRP A 225 -2.80 -10.65 -7.22
CA TRP A 225 -2.72 -11.46 -8.42
C TRP A 225 -3.62 -10.89 -9.53
N THR A 226 -4.87 -10.58 -9.22
CA THR A 226 -5.86 -10.10 -10.20
C THR A 226 -5.40 -8.78 -10.83
N VAL A 227 -4.92 -7.84 -10.02
CA VAL A 227 -4.38 -6.56 -10.50
C VAL A 227 -3.20 -6.77 -11.43
N LEU A 228 -2.22 -7.62 -11.04
CA LEU A 228 -1.07 -7.88 -11.88
C LEU A 228 -1.47 -8.58 -13.18
N ASP A 229 -2.34 -9.57 -13.11
CA ASP A 229 -2.81 -10.33 -14.28
C ASP A 229 -3.52 -9.43 -15.30
N GLN A 230 -4.45 -8.59 -14.83
CA GLN A 230 -5.13 -7.61 -15.66
C GLN A 230 -4.16 -6.57 -16.23
N PHE A 231 -3.21 -6.10 -15.42
CA PHE A 231 -2.21 -5.14 -15.86
C PHE A 231 -1.33 -5.70 -16.99
N LEU A 232 -0.77 -6.89 -16.81
CA LEU A 232 0.11 -7.53 -17.81
C LEU A 232 -0.63 -7.93 -19.10
N ALA A 233 -1.95 -8.11 -19.04
CA ALA A 233 -2.79 -8.38 -20.22
C ALA A 233 -3.11 -7.13 -21.06
N LEU A 234 -2.75 -5.92 -20.60
CA LEU A 234 -3.03 -4.70 -21.36
C LEU A 234 -2.20 -4.64 -22.66
N PRO A 235 -2.82 -4.32 -23.83
CA PRO A 235 -2.10 -4.29 -25.11
C PRO A 235 -0.96 -3.27 -25.19
N ARG A 236 -0.98 -2.24 -24.32
CA ARG A 236 -0.01 -1.15 -24.28
C ARG A 236 1.15 -1.32 -23.32
N ILE A 237 1.32 -2.53 -22.76
CA ILE A 237 2.45 -2.80 -21.87
C ILE A 237 3.77 -2.69 -22.66
N PRO A 238 4.76 -1.93 -22.15
CA PRO A 238 6.05 -1.80 -22.80
C PRO A 238 6.75 -3.14 -22.98
N GLN A 239 7.44 -3.31 -24.13
CA GLN A 239 8.16 -4.53 -24.49
C GLN A 239 9.08 -5.07 -23.37
N PRO A 240 9.88 -4.26 -22.66
CA PRO A 240 10.72 -4.76 -21.58
C PRO A 240 9.94 -5.42 -20.44
N ILE A 241 8.78 -4.87 -20.07
CA ILE A 241 7.91 -5.46 -19.05
C ILE A 241 7.31 -6.78 -19.54
N HIS A 242 6.84 -6.79 -20.79
CA HIS A 242 6.25 -7.99 -21.39
C HIS A 242 7.24 -9.15 -21.50
N GLN A 243 8.51 -8.88 -21.80
CA GLN A 243 9.57 -9.91 -21.83
C GLN A 243 9.82 -10.56 -20.47
N LEU A 244 9.54 -9.87 -19.37
CA LEU A 244 9.70 -10.36 -18.01
C LEU A 244 8.38 -10.79 -17.36
N GLU A 245 7.30 -10.92 -18.13
CA GLU A 245 5.97 -11.26 -17.62
C GLU A 245 5.96 -12.49 -16.73
N SER A 246 6.56 -13.61 -17.21
CA SER A 246 6.64 -14.86 -16.45
C SER A 246 7.38 -14.67 -15.11
N HIS A 247 8.42 -13.82 -15.09
CA HIS A 247 9.17 -13.48 -13.89
C HIS A 247 8.30 -12.74 -12.88
N TYR A 248 7.56 -11.71 -13.30
CA TYR A 248 6.69 -10.95 -12.40
C TYR A 248 5.53 -11.80 -11.86
N ARG A 249 4.93 -12.63 -12.71
CA ARG A 249 3.89 -13.60 -12.33
C ARG A 249 4.40 -14.58 -11.28
N TYR A 250 5.56 -15.20 -11.54
CA TYR A 250 6.19 -16.16 -10.64
C TYR A 250 6.42 -15.54 -9.25
N TYR A 251 7.16 -14.44 -9.17
CA TYR A 251 7.50 -13.87 -7.88
C TYR A 251 6.31 -13.25 -7.13
N THR A 252 5.28 -12.79 -7.82
CA THR A 252 4.03 -12.36 -7.17
C THR A 252 3.32 -13.55 -6.52
N LEU A 253 3.26 -14.69 -7.20
CA LEU A 253 2.65 -15.91 -6.64
C LEU A 253 3.46 -16.45 -5.46
N VAL A 254 4.78 -16.48 -5.56
CA VAL A 254 5.66 -16.93 -4.46
C VAL A 254 5.56 -15.99 -3.26
N TRP A 255 5.49 -14.68 -3.47
CA TRP A 255 5.28 -13.72 -2.40
C TRP A 255 3.90 -13.89 -1.74
N SER A 256 2.85 -14.07 -2.53
CA SER A 256 1.49 -14.32 -2.01
C SER A 256 1.43 -15.60 -1.19
N ALA A 257 2.08 -16.68 -1.68
CA ALA A 257 2.18 -17.94 -0.94
C ALA A 257 2.91 -17.76 0.40
N TRP A 258 4.07 -17.08 0.39
CA TRP A 258 4.78 -16.77 1.62
C TRP A 258 3.92 -15.94 2.59
N ARG A 259 3.24 -14.92 2.10
CA ARG A 259 2.40 -14.05 2.94
C ARG A 259 1.27 -14.84 3.60
N LEU A 260 0.62 -15.74 2.85
CA LEU A 260 -0.39 -16.66 3.36
C LEU A 260 0.19 -17.57 4.46
N TYR A 261 1.33 -18.20 4.21
CA TYR A 261 2.03 -19.00 5.21
C TYR A 261 2.35 -18.20 6.48
N HIS A 262 2.96 -17.03 6.30
CA HIS A 262 3.41 -16.16 7.40
C HIS A 262 2.25 -15.67 8.30
N THR A 263 1.05 -15.59 7.76
CA THR A 263 -0.16 -15.16 8.49
C THR A 263 -1.06 -16.32 8.90
N GLY A 264 -0.61 -17.58 8.74
CA GLY A 264 -1.29 -18.78 9.23
C GLY A 264 -2.30 -19.42 8.28
N TYR A 265 -2.42 -18.92 7.04
CA TYR A 265 -3.31 -19.49 6.00
C TYR A 265 -2.57 -20.52 5.16
N ILE A 266 -2.12 -21.63 5.79
CA ILE A 266 -1.20 -22.59 5.16
C ILE A 266 -1.86 -23.33 4.01
N SER A 267 -3.14 -23.71 4.12
CA SER A 267 -3.87 -24.40 3.05
C SER A 267 -4.06 -23.54 1.82
N GLU A 268 -4.27 -22.25 1.99
CA GLU A 268 -4.43 -21.28 0.90
C GLU A 268 -3.11 -20.96 0.19
N MET A 269 -1.95 -21.23 0.81
CA MET A 269 -0.63 -21.07 0.21
C MET A 269 -0.42 -21.99 -1.00
N VAL A 270 -0.87 -23.24 -0.92
CA VAL A 270 -0.59 -24.29 -1.90
C VAL A 270 -1.03 -23.94 -3.32
N PRO A 271 -2.25 -23.48 -3.57
CA PRO A 271 -2.70 -23.10 -4.92
C PRO A 271 -1.82 -22.03 -5.59
N TYR A 272 -1.21 -21.13 -4.80
CA TYR A 272 -0.31 -20.11 -5.35
C TYR A 272 1.05 -20.70 -5.74
N LEU A 273 1.59 -21.65 -4.96
CA LEU A 273 2.81 -22.36 -5.31
C LEU A 273 2.60 -23.24 -6.56
N GLU A 274 1.51 -23.99 -6.63
CA GLU A 274 1.15 -24.78 -7.82
C GLU A 274 1.03 -23.90 -9.06
N LYS A 275 0.30 -22.80 -8.95
CA LYS A 275 0.16 -21.84 -10.05
C LYS A 275 1.50 -21.25 -10.49
N SER A 276 2.44 -21.06 -9.57
CA SER A 276 3.76 -20.52 -9.86
C SER A 276 4.58 -21.43 -10.78
N LEU A 277 4.30 -22.74 -10.79
CA LEU A 277 4.96 -23.72 -11.68
C LEU A 277 4.76 -23.40 -13.17
N SER A 278 3.64 -22.78 -13.53
CA SER A 278 3.38 -22.37 -14.91
C SER A 278 4.27 -21.23 -15.40
N TYR A 279 4.96 -20.54 -14.49
CA TYR A 279 5.76 -19.35 -14.79
C TYR A 279 7.23 -19.48 -14.39
N THR A 280 7.63 -20.60 -13.74
CA THR A 280 9.02 -20.79 -13.30
C THR A 280 9.95 -21.04 -14.47
N PRO A 281 11.15 -20.42 -14.52
CA PRO A 281 12.18 -20.74 -15.50
C PRO A 281 13.05 -21.93 -15.07
N TYR A 282 12.75 -22.56 -13.93
CA TYR A 282 13.60 -23.56 -13.29
C TYR A 282 13.03 -24.99 -13.43
N SER A 283 13.90 -26.00 -13.27
CA SER A 283 13.46 -27.37 -13.03
C SER A 283 12.69 -27.46 -11.70
N LEU A 284 11.87 -28.48 -11.54
CA LEU A 284 11.03 -28.67 -10.36
C LEU A 284 11.81 -28.57 -9.04
N THR A 285 12.91 -29.32 -8.92
CA THR A 285 13.78 -29.30 -7.72
C THR A 285 14.32 -27.91 -7.43
N LYS A 286 14.74 -27.18 -8.47
CA LYS A 286 15.25 -25.82 -8.32
C LYS A 286 14.13 -24.84 -7.95
N THR A 287 12.92 -25.04 -8.46
CA THR A 287 11.75 -24.22 -8.11
C THR A 287 11.39 -24.36 -6.64
N VAL A 288 11.33 -25.59 -6.11
CA VAL A 288 11.09 -25.83 -4.67
C VAL A 288 12.18 -25.16 -3.82
N SER A 289 13.45 -25.30 -4.23
CA SER A 289 14.56 -24.63 -3.54
C SER A 289 14.43 -23.09 -3.59
N ASP A 290 13.95 -22.55 -4.70
CA ASP A 290 13.72 -21.09 -4.86
C ASP A 290 12.56 -20.59 -3.99
N TRP A 291 11.46 -21.36 -3.88
CA TRP A 291 10.37 -21.05 -2.94
C TRP A 291 10.88 -20.88 -1.51
N LEU A 292 11.65 -21.87 -1.02
CA LEU A 292 12.22 -21.84 0.34
C LEU A 292 13.17 -20.68 0.53
N LYS A 293 14.05 -20.39 -0.44
CA LYS A 293 14.95 -19.22 -0.39
C LYS A 293 14.18 -17.90 -0.30
N ASN A 294 13.11 -17.76 -1.09
CA ASN A 294 12.29 -16.56 -1.04
C ASN A 294 11.51 -16.47 0.28
N PHE A 295 10.98 -17.56 0.81
CA PHE A 295 10.31 -17.58 2.11
C PHE A 295 11.26 -17.17 3.23
N MET A 296 12.50 -17.72 3.26
CA MET A 296 13.54 -17.30 4.22
C MET A 296 13.83 -15.81 4.11
N ARG A 297 14.03 -15.31 2.88
CA ARG A 297 14.33 -13.90 2.61
C ARG A 297 13.20 -13.00 3.09
N TYR A 298 11.95 -13.27 2.71
CA TYR A 298 10.81 -12.43 3.08
C TYR A 298 10.56 -12.44 4.59
N THR A 299 10.74 -13.60 5.24
CA THR A 299 10.61 -13.69 6.71
C THR A 299 11.70 -12.89 7.41
N SER A 300 12.95 -12.97 6.94
CA SER A 300 14.06 -12.16 7.48
C SER A 300 13.84 -10.65 7.27
N GLU A 301 13.26 -10.25 6.15
CA GLU A 301 12.91 -8.85 5.89
C GLU A 301 11.83 -8.31 6.84
N CYS A 302 11.01 -9.19 7.41
CA CYS A 302 10.04 -8.88 8.46
C CYS A 302 10.62 -8.99 9.89
N GLY A 303 11.92 -9.28 10.02
CA GLY A 303 12.61 -9.39 11.32
C GLY A 303 12.43 -10.74 12.01
N GLY A 304 11.99 -11.79 11.28
CA GLY A 304 11.80 -13.15 11.79
C GLY A 304 12.75 -14.17 11.15
N GLU A 305 12.62 -15.42 11.58
CA GLU A 305 13.23 -16.57 10.95
C GLU A 305 12.15 -17.55 10.47
N LEU A 306 12.37 -18.15 9.28
CA LEU A 306 11.43 -19.14 8.75
C LEU A 306 11.54 -20.43 9.57
N ASP A 307 10.45 -20.85 10.19
CA ASP A 307 10.35 -22.18 10.78
C ASP A 307 10.17 -23.24 9.68
N VAL A 308 11.33 -23.67 9.13
CA VAL A 308 11.39 -24.70 8.09
C VAL A 308 10.84 -26.04 8.58
N PHE A 309 11.00 -26.33 9.89
CA PHE A 309 10.51 -27.56 10.46
C PHE A 309 8.96 -27.58 10.48
N SER A 310 8.33 -26.54 10.97
CA SER A 310 6.87 -26.42 10.94
C SER A 310 6.31 -26.41 9.52
N LEU A 311 6.95 -25.71 8.59
CA LEU A 311 6.53 -25.73 7.17
C LEU A 311 6.62 -27.14 6.59
N SER A 312 7.77 -27.83 6.72
CA SER A 312 8.00 -29.15 6.12
C SER A 312 7.12 -30.25 6.73
N ASN A 313 6.68 -30.08 7.98
CA ASN A 313 5.78 -31.02 8.67
C ASN A 313 4.30 -30.67 8.49
N SER A 314 3.97 -29.54 7.85
CA SER A 314 2.57 -29.22 7.57
C SER A 314 2.00 -30.22 6.57
N ARG A 315 0.76 -30.67 6.80
CA ARG A 315 0.08 -31.62 5.93
C ARG A 315 -0.01 -31.12 4.48
N ASP A 316 -0.31 -29.82 4.34
CA ASP A 316 -0.49 -29.21 3.03
C ASP A 316 0.81 -29.15 2.22
N TRP A 317 1.94 -28.82 2.88
CA TRP A 317 3.25 -28.87 2.23
C TRP A 317 3.66 -30.29 1.83
N GLN A 318 3.46 -31.26 2.73
CA GLN A 318 3.77 -32.67 2.42
C GLN A 318 2.93 -33.18 1.26
N GLN A 319 1.64 -32.86 1.22
CA GLN A 319 0.78 -33.22 0.10
C GLN A 319 1.27 -32.62 -1.21
N LEU A 320 1.59 -31.31 -1.23
CA LEU A 320 2.17 -30.63 -2.38
C LEU A 320 3.44 -31.32 -2.87
N MET A 321 4.39 -31.63 -1.95
CA MET A 321 5.64 -32.31 -2.33
C MET A 321 5.38 -33.70 -2.89
N ASN A 322 4.46 -34.47 -2.32
CA ASN A 322 4.09 -35.80 -2.81
C ASN A 322 3.45 -35.72 -4.21
N ASP A 323 2.63 -34.72 -4.47
CA ASP A 323 1.99 -34.56 -5.78
C ASP A 323 3.00 -34.15 -6.85
N LEU A 324 3.97 -33.32 -6.49
CA LEU A 324 5.07 -32.91 -7.37
C LEU A 324 6.04 -34.07 -7.72
N LEU A 325 6.19 -35.05 -6.84
CA LEU A 325 7.04 -36.23 -7.10
C LEU A 325 6.40 -37.26 -8.01
N LYS A 326 5.11 -37.15 -8.34
CA LYS A 326 4.40 -38.02 -9.28
C LYS A 326 4.55 -37.60 -10.76
N PHE A 327 5.09 -36.39 -10.97
CA PHE A 327 5.41 -35.84 -12.30
C PHE A 327 6.88 -35.94 -12.60
#